data_f3eb4c53301fb2b9edff6c35417b360a
#
_entry.id   f3eb4c53301fb2b9edff6c35417b360a
#
_cell.length_a   1.000
_cell.length_b   1.000
_cell.length_c   1.000
_cell.angle_alpha   90.00
_cell.angle_beta   90.00
_cell.angle_gamma   90.00
#
_symmetry.space_group_name_H-M   'P 1'
#
loop_
_entity.id
_entity.type
_entity.pdbx_description
1 polymer ?
#
loop_
_entity_poly.entity_id
_entity_poly.type
_entity_poly.pdbx_seq_one_letter_code
_entity_poly.pdbx_strand_id
1 'polypeptide(L)'
;NSSSASMACAGSDVMDATLYWGADLSPGPRGEAPADPGAAGHAVVVTPGGARVEVDAERVDLVGSHYQAVVDATALVRAGGAGTWTVGGIQLATGRGNYAGWSLVVACQAPAAPLRSLVIIDGLSHVSSGSGVSLDVGGFSVPATGSAAATVTAVTYEGDAGLTGDQLSVSGRQVADGLNPLGNTFNSTLSDLGIRASGGLPHDANLFGFDVDRFDVSGALAPGATSTALDLTTADDEFFPGVVSFTVDQ
;
A
#
# COMPACT_ATOMS: atom_id res chain seq x y z
N ASN A 1 -16.71 -9.58 -7.62
CA ASN A 1 -16.05 -8.66 -6.71
C ASN A 1 -15.41 -7.51 -7.49
N SER A 2 -15.53 -6.28 -7.04
CA SER A 2 -14.82 -5.10 -7.57
C SER A 2 -14.92 -3.94 -6.60
N SER A 3 -13.92 -3.09 -6.63
CA SER A 3 -13.91 -1.80 -5.92
C SER A 3 -13.28 -0.73 -6.79
N SER A 4 -13.48 0.53 -6.42
CA SER A 4 -12.99 1.67 -7.21
C SER A 4 -12.26 2.66 -6.32
N ALA A 5 -11.26 3.33 -6.90
CA ALA A 5 -10.56 4.43 -6.27
C ALA A 5 -10.26 5.55 -7.28
N SER A 6 -10.16 6.77 -6.79
CA SER A 6 -9.81 7.92 -7.63
C SER A 6 -8.30 8.14 -7.60
N MET A 7 -7.70 8.26 -8.78
CA MET A 7 -6.30 8.61 -8.97
C MET A 7 -6.20 10.02 -9.54
N ALA A 8 -5.33 10.83 -8.97
CA ALA A 8 -5.04 12.17 -9.43
C ALA A 8 -3.53 12.34 -9.64
N CYS A 9 -3.15 12.65 -10.88
CA CYS A 9 -1.79 13.05 -11.26
C CYS A 9 -1.90 14.37 -12.02
N ALA A 10 -2.62 15.32 -11.41
CA ALA A 10 -3.08 16.54 -12.06
C ALA A 10 -1.92 17.44 -12.51
N GLY A 11 -1.87 17.78 -13.79
CA GLY A 11 -0.84 18.67 -14.36
C GLY A 11 0.56 18.07 -14.36
N SER A 12 0.68 16.75 -14.28
CA SER A 12 1.92 16.00 -14.13
C SER A 12 2.00 14.89 -15.16
N ASP A 13 3.22 14.48 -15.48
CA ASP A 13 3.46 13.29 -16.28
C ASP A 13 3.57 12.05 -15.38
N VAL A 14 2.94 10.95 -15.79
CA VAL A 14 3.12 9.66 -15.13
C VAL A 14 4.48 9.11 -15.50
N MET A 15 5.37 8.99 -14.53
CA MET A 15 6.71 8.44 -14.71
C MET A 15 6.67 6.92 -14.63
N ASP A 16 5.95 6.40 -13.65
CA ASP A 16 5.80 4.99 -13.36
C ASP A 16 4.43 4.74 -12.74
N ALA A 17 3.84 3.58 -12.99
CA ALA A 17 2.63 3.14 -12.33
C ALA A 17 2.62 1.62 -12.21
N THR A 18 2.43 1.12 -11.00
CA THR A 18 2.35 -0.31 -10.71
C THR A 18 1.02 -0.63 -10.04
N LEU A 19 0.34 -1.63 -10.56
CA LEU A 19 -0.89 -2.17 -9.98
C LEU A 19 -0.55 -3.40 -9.15
N TYR A 20 -1.03 -3.39 -7.91
CA TYR A 20 -0.94 -4.49 -6.96
C TYR A 20 -2.34 -4.96 -6.59
N TRP A 21 -2.51 -6.27 -6.43
CA TRP A 21 -3.71 -6.84 -5.81
C TRP A 21 -3.35 -8.08 -5.02
N GLY A 22 -4.11 -8.34 -3.98
CA GLY A 22 -3.83 -9.47 -3.11
C GLY A 22 -5.04 -9.89 -2.29
N ALA A 23 -4.98 -11.09 -1.77
CA ALA A 23 -6.01 -11.67 -0.92
C ALA A 23 -5.48 -12.91 -0.18
N ASP A 24 -6.30 -13.42 0.73
CA ASP A 24 -6.18 -14.77 1.24
C ASP A 24 -7.00 -15.75 0.39
N LEU A 25 -6.37 -16.86 -0.02
CA LEU A 25 -6.97 -17.96 -0.80
C LEU A 25 -7.55 -19.08 0.08
N SER A 26 -7.29 -19.04 1.39
CA SER A 26 -7.81 -20.02 2.36
C SER A 26 -9.13 -19.53 2.94
N PRO A 27 -10.22 -20.30 2.87
CA PRO A 27 -11.50 -19.87 3.39
C PRO A 27 -11.49 -19.75 4.92
N GLY A 28 -11.93 -18.61 5.41
CA GLY A 28 -12.20 -18.40 6.82
C GLY A 28 -13.46 -19.15 7.30
N PRO A 29 -13.77 -19.10 8.60
CA PRO A 29 -14.97 -19.74 9.15
C PRO A 29 -16.25 -19.33 8.41
N ARG A 30 -17.00 -20.30 7.91
CA ARG A 30 -18.24 -20.15 7.12
C ARG A 30 -18.03 -19.50 5.75
N GLY A 31 -16.80 -19.46 5.27
CA GLY A 31 -16.47 -18.95 3.94
C GLY A 31 -16.34 -20.06 2.91
N GLU A 32 -16.01 -19.63 1.70
CA GLU A 32 -15.82 -20.49 0.54
C GLU A 32 -14.46 -20.20 -0.08
N ALA A 33 -13.84 -21.24 -0.65
CA ALA A 33 -12.61 -21.07 -1.42
C ALA A 33 -12.87 -20.24 -2.70
N PRO A 34 -11.84 -19.57 -3.25
CA PRO A 34 -11.98 -18.89 -4.53
C PRO A 34 -12.36 -19.86 -5.64
N ALA A 35 -13.05 -19.36 -6.66
CA ALA A 35 -13.52 -20.18 -7.77
C ALA A 35 -12.36 -20.81 -8.56
N ASP A 36 -11.27 -20.09 -8.73
CA ASP A 36 -10.04 -20.56 -9.39
C ASP A 36 -8.80 -19.96 -8.71
N PRO A 37 -8.25 -20.64 -7.68
CA PRO A 37 -7.03 -20.19 -7.02
C PRO A 37 -5.83 -20.03 -7.98
N GLY A 38 -5.82 -20.80 -9.08
CA GLY A 38 -4.76 -20.73 -10.10
C GLY A 38 -4.75 -19.43 -10.89
N ALA A 39 -5.88 -18.70 -10.89
CA ALA A 39 -6.01 -17.40 -11.54
C ALA A 39 -5.73 -16.22 -10.59
N ALA A 40 -5.02 -16.41 -9.46
CA ALA A 40 -4.65 -15.33 -8.54
C ALA A 40 -3.87 -14.20 -9.22
N GLY A 41 -3.11 -14.50 -10.27
CA GLY A 41 -2.40 -13.51 -11.07
C GLY A 41 -3.26 -12.79 -12.12
N HIS A 42 -4.58 -13.00 -12.17
CA HIS A 42 -5.46 -12.36 -13.15
C HIS A 42 -6.40 -11.35 -12.48
N ALA A 43 -6.57 -10.19 -13.10
CA ALA A 43 -7.52 -9.18 -12.67
C ALA A 43 -8.13 -8.43 -13.85
N VAL A 44 -9.21 -7.71 -13.60
CA VAL A 44 -9.90 -6.87 -14.58
C VAL A 44 -9.85 -5.42 -14.13
N VAL A 45 -9.35 -4.55 -14.98
CA VAL A 45 -9.26 -3.10 -14.73
C VAL A 45 -10.29 -2.38 -15.61
N VAL A 46 -11.03 -1.44 -15.02
CA VAL A 46 -11.83 -0.47 -15.76
C VAL A 46 -11.21 0.91 -15.60
N THR A 47 -10.80 1.50 -16.72
CA THR A 47 -10.17 2.83 -16.75
C THR A 47 -11.19 3.95 -16.51
N PRO A 48 -10.77 5.19 -16.20
CA PRO A 48 -11.67 6.33 -16.09
C PRO A 48 -12.54 6.59 -17.33
N GLY A 49 -12.04 6.23 -18.51
CA GLY A 49 -12.79 6.31 -19.77
C GLY A 49 -13.78 5.17 -20.01
N GLY A 50 -13.89 4.22 -19.07
CA GLY A 50 -14.80 3.07 -19.14
C GLY A 50 -14.27 1.88 -19.95
N ALA A 51 -13.02 1.90 -20.43
CA ALA A 51 -12.42 0.76 -21.09
C ALA A 51 -12.14 -0.37 -20.08
N ARG A 52 -12.60 -1.58 -20.41
CA ARG A 52 -12.32 -2.80 -19.64
C ARG A 52 -11.10 -3.49 -20.20
N VAL A 53 -10.10 -3.74 -19.36
CA VAL A 53 -8.84 -4.37 -19.72
C VAL A 53 -8.60 -5.54 -18.77
N GLU A 54 -8.31 -6.70 -19.32
CA GLU A 54 -7.82 -7.85 -18.55
C GLU A 54 -6.31 -7.72 -18.41
N VAL A 55 -5.79 -7.96 -17.19
CA VAL A 55 -4.37 -7.85 -16.86
C VAL A 55 -3.91 -9.14 -16.19
N ASP A 56 -2.73 -9.58 -16.59
CA ASP A 56 -2.04 -10.69 -15.96
C ASP A 56 -0.81 -10.18 -15.22
N ALA A 57 -0.59 -10.68 -14.01
CA ALA A 57 0.55 -10.32 -13.19
C ALA A 57 1.87 -10.76 -13.81
N GLU A 58 2.87 -9.92 -13.72
CA GLU A 58 4.26 -10.27 -14.05
C GLU A 58 4.92 -11.08 -12.93
N ARG A 59 4.44 -10.88 -11.69
CA ARG A 59 4.89 -11.61 -10.50
C ARG A 59 3.72 -11.84 -9.56
N VAL A 60 3.71 -13.01 -8.93
CA VAL A 60 2.81 -13.34 -7.82
C VAL A 60 3.67 -13.81 -6.65
N ASP A 61 3.67 -13.03 -5.59
CA ASP A 61 4.33 -13.37 -4.34
C ASP A 61 3.36 -14.15 -3.46
N LEU A 62 3.83 -15.22 -2.82
CA LEU A 62 3.02 -16.12 -2.00
C LEU A 62 3.65 -16.28 -0.61
N VAL A 63 2.84 -16.12 0.43
CA VAL A 63 3.18 -16.46 1.81
C VAL A 63 2.05 -17.28 2.41
N GLY A 64 2.24 -18.60 2.48
CA GLY A 64 1.14 -19.52 2.85
C GLY A 64 0.01 -19.46 1.82
N SER A 65 -1.19 -19.09 2.26
CA SER A 65 -2.37 -18.88 1.40
C SER A 65 -2.55 -17.43 0.96
N HIS A 66 -1.73 -16.52 1.47
CA HIS A 66 -1.79 -15.10 1.16
C HIS A 66 -0.96 -14.80 -0.09
N TYR A 67 -1.47 -13.93 -0.96
CA TYR A 67 -0.74 -13.55 -2.16
C TYR A 67 -0.80 -12.05 -2.44
N GLN A 68 0.22 -11.58 -3.15
CA GLN A 68 0.22 -10.28 -3.83
C GLN A 68 0.66 -10.49 -5.28
N ALA A 69 -0.14 -10.02 -6.22
CA ALA A 69 0.14 -10.00 -7.65
C ALA A 69 0.54 -8.59 -8.07
N VAL A 70 1.45 -8.49 -9.03
CA VAL A 70 2.10 -7.24 -9.43
C VAL A 70 2.19 -7.15 -10.94
N VAL A 71 1.82 -5.99 -11.52
CA VAL A 71 2.00 -5.71 -12.95
C VAL A 71 2.37 -4.24 -13.19
N ASP A 72 3.27 -3.99 -14.15
CA ASP A 72 3.51 -2.64 -14.67
C ASP A 72 2.25 -2.13 -15.39
N ALA A 73 1.63 -1.11 -14.83
CA ALA A 73 0.45 -0.44 -15.35
C ALA A 73 0.77 0.92 -16.00
N THR A 74 2.04 1.29 -16.17
CA THR A 74 2.47 2.62 -16.63
C THR A 74 1.81 3.03 -17.94
N ALA A 75 1.84 2.15 -18.95
CA ALA A 75 1.23 2.42 -20.25
C ALA A 75 -0.30 2.56 -20.14
N LEU A 76 -0.93 1.73 -19.32
CA LEU A 76 -2.37 1.76 -19.08
C LEU A 76 -2.79 3.06 -18.37
N VAL A 77 -2.04 3.47 -17.35
CA VAL A 77 -2.32 4.69 -16.58
C VAL A 77 -2.07 5.94 -17.41
N ARG A 78 -1.00 5.98 -18.22
CA ARG A 78 -0.78 7.08 -19.17
C ARG A 78 -1.93 7.24 -20.18
N ALA A 79 -2.47 6.13 -20.66
CA ALA A 79 -3.59 6.14 -21.60
C ALA A 79 -4.94 6.46 -20.93
N GLY A 80 -5.18 5.95 -19.73
CA GLY A 80 -6.44 6.11 -18.99
C GLY A 80 -6.59 7.45 -18.29
N GLY A 81 -5.48 8.06 -17.89
CA GLY A 81 -5.43 9.37 -17.23
C GLY A 81 -5.97 9.37 -15.79
N ALA A 82 -6.12 10.58 -15.26
CA ALA A 82 -6.70 10.80 -13.93
C ALA A 82 -8.20 10.49 -13.92
N GLY A 83 -8.72 10.07 -12.77
CA GLY A 83 -10.12 9.74 -12.57
C GLY A 83 -10.34 8.48 -11.78
N THR A 84 -11.53 7.90 -11.89
CA THR A 84 -11.91 6.70 -11.14
C THR A 84 -11.48 5.44 -11.87
N TRP A 85 -10.65 4.66 -11.21
CA TRP A 85 -10.20 3.34 -11.63
C TRP A 85 -10.96 2.28 -10.85
N THR A 86 -11.32 1.18 -11.50
CA THR A 86 -11.99 0.04 -10.87
C THR A 86 -11.19 -1.20 -11.13
N VAL A 87 -10.96 -2.00 -10.09
CA VAL A 87 -10.34 -3.33 -10.22
C VAL A 87 -11.30 -4.38 -9.68
N GLY A 88 -11.38 -5.50 -10.37
CA GLY A 88 -12.23 -6.63 -10.01
C GLY A 88 -11.73 -7.94 -10.58
N GLY A 89 -12.46 -9.02 -10.30
CA GLY A 89 -12.07 -10.37 -10.71
C GLY A 89 -10.92 -10.97 -9.90
N ILE A 90 -10.52 -10.32 -8.79
CA ILE A 90 -9.47 -10.80 -7.89
C ILE A 90 -9.93 -12.13 -7.26
N GLN A 91 -9.08 -13.14 -7.29
CA GLN A 91 -9.33 -14.41 -6.62
C GLN A 91 -9.15 -14.24 -5.12
N LEU A 92 -10.19 -14.52 -4.36
CA LEU A 92 -10.19 -14.43 -2.90
C LEU A 92 -11.05 -15.53 -2.31
N ALA A 93 -10.69 -16.02 -1.15
CA ALA A 93 -11.57 -16.80 -0.31
C ALA A 93 -12.47 -15.86 0.50
N THR A 94 -13.62 -16.36 0.92
CA THR A 94 -14.53 -15.63 1.80
C THR A 94 -14.51 -16.20 3.21
N GLY A 95 -15.16 -15.53 4.13
CA GLY A 95 -15.27 -15.95 5.51
C GLY A 95 -14.78 -14.87 6.48
N ARG A 96 -14.88 -15.20 7.77
CA ARG A 96 -14.41 -14.30 8.80
C ARG A 96 -12.87 -14.29 8.81
N GLY A 97 -12.28 -13.10 8.84
CA GLY A 97 -10.83 -12.89 8.83
C GLY A 97 -10.21 -12.86 7.43
N ASN A 98 -11.02 -13.09 6.37
CA ASN A 98 -10.50 -12.95 5.00
C ASN A 98 -10.53 -11.51 4.53
N TYR A 99 -9.56 -11.20 3.72
CA TYR A 99 -9.37 -9.89 3.10
C TYR A 99 -9.09 -10.00 1.60
N ALA A 100 -9.29 -8.91 0.90
CA ALA A 100 -8.80 -8.68 -0.44
C ALA A 100 -8.70 -7.18 -0.72
N GLY A 101 -7.69 -6.77 -1.46
CA GLY A 101 -7.52 -5.38 -1.82
C GLY A 101 -6.65 -5.20 -3.05
N TRP A 102 -6.65 -3.98 -3.57
CA TRP A 102 -5.76 -3.56 -4.64
C TRP A 102 -5.28 -2.13 -4.40
N SER A 103 -4.12 -1.83 -4.89
CA SER A 103 -3.56 -0.48 -4.90
C SER A 103 -2.92 -0.16 -6.24
N LEU A 104 -3.04 1.09 -6.67
CA LEU A 104 -2.36 1.62 -7.84
C LEU A 104 -1.36 2.67 -7.35
N VAL A 105 -0.09 2.30 -7.35
CA VAL A 105 1.01 3.19 -6.96
C VAL A 105 1.48 3.93 -8.20
N VAL A 106 1.43 5.27 -8.16
CA VAL A 106 1.76 6.11 -9.32
C VAL A 106 2.80 7.15 -8.94
N ALA A 107 3.93 7.12 -9.62
CA ALA A 107 4.94 8.18 -9.54
C ALA A 107 4.65 9.25 -10.60
N CYS A 108 4.38 10.47 -10.13
CA CYS A 108 4.07 11.60 -10.99
C CYS A 108 5.19 12.64 -10.96
N GLN A 109 5.58 13.16 -12.11
CA GLN A 109 6.51 14.28 -12.23
C GLN A 109 5.72 15.56 -12.48
N ALA A 110 5.79 16.51 -11.55
CA ALA A 110 5.20 17.83 -11.67
C ALA A 110 6.31 18.90 -11.80
N PRO A 111 6.34 19.72 -12.88
CA PRO A 111 7.42 20.70 -13.09
C PRO A 111 7.58 21.72 -11.97
N ALA A 112 6.51 21.99 -11.23
CA ALA A 112 6.51 22.95 -10.12
C ALA A 112 6.73 22.31 -8.74
N ALA A 113 6.85 20.99 -8.66
CA ALA A 113 7.09 20.30 -7.40
C ALA A 113 8.58 20.38 -7.00
N PRO A 114 8.90 20.39 -5.71
CA PRO A 114 10.28 20.27 -5.26
C PRO A 114 10.92 18.96 -5.78
N LEU A 115 12.24 19.00 -5.96
CA LEU A 115 12.98 17.77 -6.26
C LEU A 115 12.86 16.82 -5.07
N ARG A 116 12.54 15.55 -5.36
CA ARG A 116 12.25 14.56 -4.35
C ARG A 116 12.89 13.23 -4.70
N SER A 117 13.52 12.59 -3.72
CA SER A 117 13.84 11.17 -3.83
C SER A 117 12.60 10.35 -3.55
N LEU A 118 12.35 9.34 -4.37
CA LEU A 118 11.29 8.35 -4.21
C LEU A 118 11.93 6.95 -4.25
N VAL A 119 11.65 6.16 -3.25
CA VAL A 119 11.97 4.72 -3.20
C VAL A 119 10.68 3.96 -3.02
N ILE A 120 10.48 2.91 -3.83
CA ILE A 120 9.36 1.97 -3.70
C ILE A 120 9.97 0.60 -3.48
N ILE A 121 9.56 -0.07 -2.43
CA ILE A 121 9.94 -1.43 -2.07
C ILE A 121 8.67 -2.27 -2.07
N ASP A 122 8.66 -3.34 -2.85
CA ASP A 122 7.52 -4.24 -2.93
C ASP A 122 7.91 -5.70 -2.70
N GLY A 123 6.94 -6.49 -2.41
CA GLY A 123 7.03 -7.91 -2.09
C GLY A 123 6.10 -8.25 -0.93
N LEU A 124 5.67 -9.50 -0.83
CA LEU A 124 4.81 -9.91 0.25
C LEU A 124 5.65 -10.54 1.37
N SER A 125 5.54 -10.00 2.57
CA SER A 125 6.21 -10.53 3.76
C SER A 125 5.19 -10.80 4.86
N HIS A 126 5.52 -11.67 5.81
CA HIS A 126 4.69 -11.93 6.98
C HIS A 126 5.35 -11.31 8.21
N VAL A 127 4.62 -10.44 8.89
CA VAL A 127 4.97 -9.87 10.18
C VAL A 127 4.08 -10.49 11.24
N SER A 128 4.69 -11.06 12.28
CA SER A 128 3.98 -11.69 13.40
C SER A 128 4.78 -11.49 14.69
N SER A 129 4.21 -11.83 15.83
CA SER A 129 4.88 -11.68 17.13
C SER A 129 6.26 -12.33 17.12
N GLY A 130 7.29 -11.53 17.36
CA GLY A 130 8.70 -11.93 17.34
C GLY A 130 9.35 -12.02 15.95
N SER A 131 8.62 -11.70 14.87
CA SER A 131 9.13 -11.71 13.48
C SER A 131 8.72 -10.43 12.76
N GLY A 132 9.61 -9.43 12.76
CA GLY A 132 9.42 -8.17 12.04
C GLY A 132 10.15 -8.13 10.69
N VAL A 133 9.88 -7.09 9.92
CA VAL A 133 10.57 -6.75 8.67
C VAL A 133 11.28 -5.42 8.86
N SER A 134 12.56 -5.36 8.50
CA SER A 134 13.34 -4.12 8.47
C SER A 134 13.79 -3.84 7.04
N LEU A 135 13.49 -2.64 6.55
CA LEU A 135 13.80 -2.19 5.20
C LEU A 135 14.80 -1.05 5.28
N ASP A 136 16.00 -1.25 4.72
CA ASP A 136 16.99 -0.20 4.60
C ASP A 136 16.73 0.65 3.36
N VAL A 137 16.44 1.93 3.57
CA VAL A 137 16.21 2.92 2.51
C VAL A 137 17.39 3.86 2.44
N GLY A 138 17.99 3.98 1.25
CA GLY A 138 19.12 4.85 1.00
C GLY A 138 19.01 5.59 -0.33
N GLY A 139 20.07 6.32 -0.69
CA GLY A 139 20.12 7.03 -1.98
C GLY A 139 19.44 8.41 -1.98
N PHE A 140 19.15 8.95 -0.80
CA PHE A 140 18.66 10.31 -0.62
C PHE A 140 19.68 11.18 0.16
N SER A 141 19.42 12.45 0.30
CA SER A 141 20.22 13.37 1.10
C SER A 141 19.32 14.38 1.79
N VAL A 142 19.27 14.34 3.12
CA VAL A 142 18.61 15.39 3.92
C VAL A 142 19.57 16.58 4.04
N PRO A 143 19.11 17.82 3.90
CA PRO A 143 19.94 19.00 4.15
C PRO A 143 20.66 18.93 5.50
N ALA A 144 21.91 19.38 5.54
CA ALA A 144 22.72 19.39 6.76
C ALA A 144 22.15 20.33 7.85
N THR A 145 21.29 21.26 7.48
CA THR A 145 20.58 22.19 8.36
C THR A 145 19.12 22.29 7.95
N GLY A 146 18.24 22.41 8.93
CA GLY A 146 16.79 22.44 8.69
C GLY A 146 16.19 21.03 8.68
N SER A 147 14.98 20.91 8.13
CA SER A 147 14.25 19.64 7.96
C SER A 147 13.84 19.51 6.49
N ALA A 148 13.85 18.27 5.99
CA ALA A 148 13.25 17.95 4.70
C ALA A 148 11.85 17.37 4.95
N ALA A 149 10.90 17.70 4.07
CA ALA A 149 9.61 17.01 4.09
C ALA A 149 9.81 15.56 3.63
N ALA A 150 9.28 14.61 4.38
CA ALA A 150 9.39 13.20 4.09
C ALA A 150 8.09 12.46 4.42
N THR A 151 7.74 11.50 3.59
CA THR A 151 6.57 10.65 3.83
C THR A 151 6.90 9.17 3.63
N VAL A 152 6.18 8.33 4.36
CA VAL A 152 6.11 6.88 4.11
C VAL A 152 4.68 6.54 3.75
N THR A 153 4.49 5.72 2.72
CA THR A 153 3.20 5.09 2.45
C THR A 153 3.38 3.58 2.57
N ALA A 154 2.49 2.93 3.29
CA ALA A 154 2.44 1.48 3.39
C ALA A 154 1.12 0.95 2.81
N VAL A 155 1.21 -0.14 2.05
CA VAL A 155 0.07 -0.99 1.66
C VAL A 155 0.25 -2.29 2.40
N THR A 156 -0.72 -2.62 3.25
CA THR A 156 -0.67 -3.84 4.04
C THR A 156 -1.97 -4.63 3.94
N TYR A 157 -1.88 -5.91 4.20
CA TYR A 157 -3.01 -6.83 4.23
C TYR A 157 -3.10 -7.45 5.62
N GLU A 158 -4.31 -7.82 6.02
CA GLU A 158 -4.65 -8.48 7.29
C GLU A 158 -4.57 -7.56 8.53
N GLY A 159 -4.35 -6.25 8.38
CA GLY A 159 -4.41 -5.34 9.53
C GLY A 159 -5.82 -5.26 10.12
N ASP A 160 -5.94 -5.53 11.40
CA ASP A 160 -7.24 -5.62 12.10
C ASP A 160 -7.60 -4.33 12.85
N ALA A 161 -8.82 -3.85 12.66
CA ALA A 161 -9.30 -2.65 13.35
C ALA A 161 -9.35 -2.77 14.89
N GLY A 162 -9.40 -3.99 15.40
CA GLY A 162 -9.61 -4.27 16.82
C GLY A 162 -8.47 -4.98 17.53
N LEU A 163 -7.50 -5.52 16.81
CA LEU A 163 -6.27 -6.05 17.36
C LEU A 163 -5.23 -4.93 17.45
N THR A 164 -4.30 -5.09 18.35
CA THR A 164 -3.25 -4.08 18.60
C THR A 164 -1.89 -4.75 18.67
N GLY A 165 -0.83 -3.98 18.49
CA GLY A 165 0.54 -4.48 18.58
C GLY A 165 1.38 -4.13 17.37
N ASP A 166 0.72 -3.90 16.23
CA ASP A 166 1.34 -3.58 14.95
C ASP A 166 1.87 -2.13 14.91
N GLN A 167 3.04 -1.97 14.31
CA GLN A 167 3.77 -0.71 14.31
C GLN A 167 4.60 -0.54 13.04
N LEU A 168 4.68 0.71 12.59
CA LEU A 168 5.68 1.20 11.66
C LEU A 168 6.62 2.16 12.42
N SER A 169 7.93 1.99 12.22
CA SER A 169 8.94 2.93 12.75
C SER A 169 9.85 3.42 11.62
N VAL A 170 10.31 4.66 11.73
CA VAL A 170 11.31 5.27 10.85
C VAL A 170 12.47 5.75 11.70
N SER A 171 13.69 5.28 11.43
CA SER A 171 14.88 5.55 12.26
C SER A 171 14.64 5.22 13.75
N GLY A 172 13.92 4.15 14.06
CA GLY A 172 13.55 3.73 15.41
C GLY A 172 12.48 4.58 16.09
N ARG A 173 11.89 5.56 15.39
CA ARG A 173 10.78 6.37 15.89
C ARG A 173 9.47 5.82 15.36
N GLN A 174 8.57 5.42 16.26
CA GLN A 174 7.24 4.96 15.89
C GLN A 174 6.44 6.06 15.18
N VAL A 175 5.73 5.64 14.14
CA VAL A 175 4.86 6.49 13.33
C VAL A 175 3.42 6.32 13.81
N ALA A 176 2.72 7.44 13.94
CA ALA A 176 1.30 7.46 14.30
C ALA A 176 0.66 8.76 13.85
N ASP A 177 -0.63 8.74 13.64
CA ASP A 177 -1.44 9.93 13.37
C ASP A 177 -2.86 9.81 13.99
N GLY A 178 -3.77 10.67 13.57
CA GLY A 178 -5.12 10.72 14.15
C GLY A 178 -6.02 9.53 13.81
N LEU A 179 -5.70 8.78 12.75
CA LEU A 179 -6.43 7.57 12.35
C LEU A 179 -5.67 6.29 12.68
N ASN A 180 -4.35 6.36 12.73
CA ASN A 180 -3.44 5.23 12.92
C ASN A 180 -2.66 5.44 14.24
N PRO A 181 -3.23 5.03 15.38
CA PRO A 181 -2.62 5.27 16.69
C PRO A 181 -1.40 4.36 16.91
N LEU A 182 -0.55 4.75 17.87
CA LEU A 182 0.56 3.89 18.33
C LEU A 182 0.05 2.51 18.74
N GLY A 183 0.66 1.47 18.18
CA GLY A 183 0.32 0.09 18.46
C GLY A 183 -0.96 -0.41 17.77
N ASN A 184 -1.48 0.33 16.81
CA ASN A 184 -2.52 -0.11 15.87
C ASN A 184 -2.42 0.74 14.59
N THR A 185 -1.28 0.63 13.94
CA THR A 185 -0.91 1.42 12.75
C THR A 185 -1.68 0.95 11.52
N PHE A 186 -1.87 -0.37 11.39
CA PHE A 186 -2.58 -1.02 10.29
C PHE A 186 -3.92 -1.56 10.80
N ASN A 187 -4.96 -0.77 10.68
CA ASN A 187 -6.24 -0.98 11.34
C ASN A 187 -7.43 -1.02 10.38
N SER A 188 -7.20 -1.57 9.17
CA SER A 188 -8.20 -1.68 8.09
C SER A 188 -8.69 -0.33 7.58
N THR A 189 -7.80 0.66 7.44
CA THR A 189 -8.18 2.01 6.97
C THR A 189 -7.43 2.45 5.73
N LEU A 190 -7.97 3.47 5.06
CA LEU A 190 -7.24 4.25 4.06
C LEU A 190 -7.05 5.65 4.60
N SER A 191 -5.81 6.08 4.77
CA SER A 191 -5.52 7.41 5.27
C SER A 191 -4.43 8.15 4.49
N ASP A 192 -4.58 9.44 4.41
CA ASP A 192 -3.62 10.37 3.85
C ASP A 192 -3.25 11.42 4.89
N LEU A 193 -2.06 11.29 5.49
CA LEU A 193 -1.55 12.19 6.54
C LEU A 193 -2.56 12.37 7.69
N GLY A 194 -3.12 11.27 8.19
CA GLY A 194 -4.08 11.24 9.28
C GLY A 194 -5.51 11.66 8.90
N ILE A 195 -5.79 11.81 7.61
CA ILE A 195 -7.13 12.13 7.10
C ILE A 195 -7.64 10.93 6.33
N ARG A 196 -8.85 10.48 6.63
CA ARG A 196 -9.47 9.36 5.92
C ARG A 196 -9.62 9.68 4.43
N ALA A 197 -9.13 8.79 3.59
CA ALA A 197 -9.30 8.91 2.16
C ALA A 197 -10.78 8.73 1.77
N SER A 198 -11.28 9.61 0.89
CA SER A 198 -12.69 9.64 0.49
C SER A 198 -12.94 9.21 -0.96
N GLY A 199 -11.89 8.82 -1.68
CA GLY A 199 -11.96 8.51 -3.12
C GLY A 199 -12.26 7.06 -3.47
N GLY A 200 -12.48 6.17 -2.49
CA GLY A 200 -12.75 4.75 -2.70
C GLY A 200 -14.24 4.40 -2.73
N LEU A 201 -14.60 3.33 -3.41
CA LEU A 201 -15.92 2.71 -3.42
C LEU A 201 -15.75 1.19 -3.25
N PRO A 202 -16.45 0.54 -2.28
CA PRO A 202 -17.40 1.13 -1.32
C PRO A 202 -16.75 2.10 -0.33
N HIS A 203 -17.55 2.99 0.28
CA HIS A 203 -17.11 3.97 1.29
C HIS A 203 -17.19 3.35 2.70
N ASP A 204 -16.44 2.32 2.95
CA ASP A 204 -16.44 1.66 4.26
C ASP A 204 -15.41 2.28 5.20
N ALA A 205 -15.76 2.34 6.47
CA ALA A 205 -14.87 2.84 7.52
C ALA A 205 -13.85 1.79 7.96
N ASN A 206 -14.14 0.53 7.69
CA ASN A 206 -13.29 -0.62 7.93
C ASN A 206 -13.21 -1.41 6.61
N LEU A 207 -12.02 -1.64 6.10
CA LEU A 207 -11.76 -2.33 4.83
C LEU A 207 -11.41 -3.81 5.02
N PHE A 208 -11.71 -4.34 6.20
CA PHE A 208 -11.61 -5.77 6.48
C PHE A 208 -10.22 -6.35 6.17
N GLY A 209 -9.17 -5.78 6.76
CA GLY A 209 -7.82 -6.27 6.62
C GLY A 209 -7.05 -5.69 5.42
N PHE A 210 -7.47 -4.56 4.88
CA PHE A 210 -6.70 -3.87 3.85
C PHE A 210 -6.42 -2.42 4.27
N ASP A 211 -5.14 -2.04 4.27
CA ASP A 211 -4.69 -0.71 4.65
C ASP A 211 -3.87 -0.06 3.54
N VAL A 212 -4.10 1.24 3.34
CA VAL A 212 -3.19 2.11 2.59
C VAL A 212 -3.06 3.41 3.35
N ASP A 213 -1.92 3.61 4.00
CA ASP A 213 -1.72 4.73 4.88
C ASP A 213 -0.47 5.51 4.52
N ARG A 214 -0.60 6.83 4.39
CA ARG A 214 0.50 7.74 4.17
C ARG A 214 0.73 8.59 5.41
N PHE A 215 1.97 8.59 5.90
CA PHE A 215 2.42 9.26 7.11
C PHE A 215 3.41 10.37 6.82
N ASP A 216 3.34 11.46 7.56
CA ASP A 216 4.41 12.46 7.64
C ASP A 216 5.51 11.95 8.59
N VAL A 217 6.70 11.76 8.05
CA VAL A 217 7.87 11.30 8.79
C VAL A 217 9.03 12.31 8.76
N SER A 218 8.76 13.54 8.39
CA SER A 218 9.76 14.62 8.30
C SER A 218 10.57 14.79 9.58
N GLY A 219 9.94 14.61 10.75
CA GLY A 219 10.61 14.71 12.04
C GLY A 219 11.43 13.49 12.48
N ALA A 220 11.42 12.39 11.70
CA ALA A 220 12.17 11.18 12.03
C ALA A 220 13.58 11.15 11.43
N LEU A 221 13.86 12.00 10.45
CA LEU A 221 15.14 12.05 9.76
C LEU A 221 16.09 13.06 10.42
N ALA A 222 17.32 12.61 10.67
CA ALA A 222 18.37 13.51 11.15
C ALA A 222 18.89 14.41 10.01
N PRO A 223 19.30 15.66 10.29
CA PRO A 223 19.98 16.49 9.33
C PRO A 223 21.23 15.79 8.76
N GLY A 224 21.40 15.84 7.44
CA GLY A 224 22.49 15.18 6.72
C GLY A 224 22.34 13.67 6.55
N ALA A 225 21.20 13.08 6.91
CA ALA A 225 20.95 11.66 6.71
C ALA A 225 20.93 11.31 5.21
N THR A 226 21.50 10.14 4.87
CA THR A 226 21.53 9.59 3.50
C THR A 226 20.88 8.21 3.42
N SER A 227 20.45 7.68 4.57
CA SER A 227 19.73 6.43 4.72
C SER A 227 18.85 6.45 5.96
N THR A 228 17.87 5.57 6.00
CA THR A 228 16.99 5.30 7.15
C THR A 228 16.56 3.84 7.15
N ALA A 229 16.25 3.30 8.32
CA ALA A 229 15.56 2.03 8.45
C ALA A 229 14.05 2.26 8.64
N LEU A 230 13.24 1.44 7.99
CA LEU A 230 11.81 1.32 8.21
C LEU A 230 11.55 -0.05 8.83
N ASP A 231 11.04 -0.07 10.05
CA ASP A 231 10.77 -1.31 10.77
C ASP A 231 9.25 -1.51 10.88
N LEU A 232 8.78 -2.68 10.44
CA LEU A 232 7.42 -3.14 10.58
C LEU A 232 7.41 -4.30 11.57
N THR A 233 6.71 -4.13 12.67
CA THR A 233 6.71 -5.09 13.79
C THR A 233 5.32 -5.21 14.40
N THR A 234 5.09 -6.30 15.11
CA THR A 234 3.88 -6.48 15.92
C THR A 234 4.19 -7.21 17.23
N ALA A 235 3.36 -6.98 18.25
CA ALA A 235 3.42 -7.72 19.51
C ALA A 235 2.40 -8.89 19.52
N ASP A 236 1.19 -8.67 19.03
CA ASP A 236 0.08 -9.61 19.16
C ASP A 236 -0.68 -9.86 17.86
N ASP A 237 -0.76 -8.87 16.97
CA ASP A 237 -1.42 -8.96 15.67
C ASP A 237 -0.52 -9.67 14.64
N GLU A 238 -1.04 -9.98 13.45
CA GLU A 238 -0.26 -10.34 12.29
C GLU A 238 -0.71 -9.50 11.10
N PHE A 239 0.20 -9.23 10.17
CA PHE A 239 -0.12 -8.52 8.95
C PHE A 239 0.91 -8.81 7.84
N PHE A 240 0.54 -8.48 6.59
CA PHE A 240 1.37 -8.75 5.42
C PHE A 240 1.67 -7.44 4.70
N PRO A 241 2.84 -6.81 4.93
CA PRO A 241 3.26 -5.66 4.12
C PRO A 241 3.50 -6.10 2.68
N GLY A 242 2.87 -5.39 1.76
CA GLY A 242 2.95 -5.63 0.33
C GLY A 242 3.75 -4.57 -0.42
N VAL A 243 3.59 -3.30 -0.07
CA VAL A 243 4.32 -2.18 -0.69
C VAL A 243 4.64 -1.14 0.36
N VAL A 244 5.87 -0.65 0.36
CA VAL A 244 6.27 0.51 1.13
C VAL A 244 6.93 1.52 0.21
N SER A 245 6.45 2.76 0.19
CA SER A 245 7.14 3.86 -0.49
C SER A 245 7.65 4.87 0.51
N PHE A 246 8.82 5.42 0.21
CA PHE A 246 9.45 6.47 0.99
C PHE A 246 9.78 7.64 0.10
N THR A 247 9.41 8.85 0.50
CA THR A 247 9.77 10.08 -0.22
C THR A 247 10.45 11.06 0.71
N VAL A 248 11.42 11.81 0.18
CA VAL A 248 12.07 12.91 0.89
C VAL A 248 12.42 14.04 -0.07
N ASP A 249 12.12 15.28 0.31
CA ASP A 249 12.52 16.48 -0.42
C ASP A 249 14.04 16.69 -0.31
N GLN A 250 14.69 17.12 -1.42
CA GLN A 250 16.13 17.36 -1.52
C GLN A 250 16.49 18.85 -1.45
#